data_709ef9293b1d71b5843b18e7dc11d8eb
#
_entry.id   709ef9293b1d71b5843b18e7dc11d8eb
#
_cell.length_a   1.000
_cell.length_b   1.000
_cell.length_c   1.000
_cell.angle_alpha   90.00
_cell.angle_beta   90.00
_cell.angle_gamma   90.00
#
_symmetry.space_group_name_H-M   'P 1'
#
loop_
_entity.id
_entity.type
_entity.pdbx_description
1 polymer ?
#
loop_
_entity_poly.entity_id
_entity_poly.type
_entity_poly.pdbx_seq_one_letter_code
_entity_poly.pdbx_strand_id
1 'polypeptide(L)'
;LYTGDTISQISLNNGFANAKSFGTLFKEVYGETPHQYRETHARETLDSFTTYGKKDMEKLIHSGEVLEKLGTILSSRDSGYAGTETRFEKIQIHAGKEQGRVVPHPELILIIGEMKEILREDIRREALTAAEKTNAKYIGVRNLLGGSTLRAEIETDEAIATSSPYTLADEALGFMKKHGLSLFLRIDYREILEDETAMFQKLQEFLRHAIQVYGLSYVAQWKVFFYEPYGSGATPSEVSRIYHKLYDIWKYYSPETEVGMYLPFSDREGVSPSHAWVLADKDHLDFIAYDSNQNDQIDFGELSNDRFLKTKDYLKERTRAIHAILKKHQIEKPMHLITWNTLSGNTRFTNGTFFRAALVLRSVLEIAGGVSSLALWMNTELHEKAVKGRNIRIEGMELFHDFGGRRPAFFAMNFASRLSGSLVDAGEGYVMTKNERGYQLILMNCTTINPYFSVKDAFLSKLNEEVYVCIDGIEEGEYQIRKHTFDQEHGALYAKWNLLNSRHGLDEEMIDAINRESYPSLEVFDEVIQGTWSFYSYLTMNAIHFFDIRKAVQPIL
;
A
#
# COMPACT_ATOMS: atom_id res chain seq x y z
N LEU A 1 16.37 14.22 19.55
CA LEU A 1 15.60 15.43 19.24
C LEU A 1 14.11 15.12 19.10
N TYR A 2 13.75 14.03 18.47
CA TYR A 2 12.39 13.68 18.06
C TYR A 2 11.66 12.73 19.02
N THR A 3 12.32 12.28 20.10
CA THR A 3 11.73 11.37 21.10
C THR A 3 11.86 11.97 22.50
N GLY A 4 10.94 11.59 23.40
CA GLY A 4 11.04 11.88 24.82
C GLY A 4 12.04 11.01 25.57
N ASP A 5 12.78 10.14 24.86
CA ASP A 5 13.72 9.19 25.47
C ASP A 5 14.85 9.88 26.19
N THR A 6 15.28 9.29 27.28
CA THR A 6 16.49 9.77 27.99
C THR A 6 17.75 9.50 27.16
N ILE A 7 18.78 10.29 27.35
CA ILE A 7 20.07 10.09 26.67
C ILE A 7 20.61 8.66 26.91
N SER A 8 20.33 8.10 28.07
CA SER A 8 20.70 6.71 28.41
C SER A 8 19.92 5.69 27.56
N GLN A 9 18.63 5.90 27.35
CA GLN A 9 17.81 5.04 26.49
C GLN A 9 18.27 5.12 25.03
N ILE A 10 18.52 6.34 24.53
CA ILE A 10 19.02 6.54 23.16
C ILE A 10 20.39 5.86 22.99
N SER A 11 21.29 5.99 23.97
CA SER A 11 22.60 5.36 23.97
C SER A 11 22.49 3.83 23.84
N LEU A 12 21.67 3.22 24.68
CA LEU A 12 21.46 1.77 24.68
C LEU A 12 20.77 1.28 23.40
N ASN A 13 19.77 2.00 22.92
CA ASN A 13 19.04 1.67 21.69
C ASN A 13 19.92 1.76 20.43
N ASN A 14 21.02 2.52 20.49
CA ASN A 14 22.00 2.62 19.40
C ASN A 14 23.25 1.77 19.64
N GLY A 15 23.20 0.79 20.56
CA GLY A 15 24.26 -0.22 20.72
C GLY A 15 25.47 0.23 21.54
N PHE A 16 25.39 1.34 22.26
CA PHE A 16 26.46 1.79 23.13
C PHE A 16 26.38 1.08 24.49
N ALA A 17 27.52 0.69 25.04
CA ALA A 17 27.59 0.01 26.30
C ALA A 17 27.06 0.85 27.50
N ASN A 18 27.11 2.17 27.39
CA ASN A 18 26.59 3.11 28.39
C ASN A 18 26.48 4.53 27.81
N ALA A 19 25.73 5.39 28.50
CA ALA A 19 25.55 6.79 28.13
C ALA A 19 26.84 7.62 28.10
N LYS A 20 27.88 7.21 28.86
CA LYS A 20 29.16 7.92 28.91
C LYS A 20 29.95 7.72 27.61
N SER A 21 30.03 6.47 27.09
CA SER A 21 30.71 6.18 25.83
C SER A 21 29.98 6.82 24.64
N PHE A 22 28.65 6.83 24.66
CA PHE A 22 27.84 7.57 23.70
C PHE A 22 28.12 9.07 23.75
N GLY A 23 28.10 9.65 24.97
CA GLY A 23 28.32 11.09 25.18
C GLY A 23 29.71 11.54 24.72
N THR A 24 30.74 10.71 24.91
CA THR A 24 32.12 11.02 24.48
C THR A 24 32.21 11.03 22.96
N LEU A 25 31.72 9.98 22.29
CA LEU A 25 31.76 9.89 20.81
C LEU A 25 30.85 10.95 20.18
N PHE A 26 29.68 11.19 20.74
CA PHE A 26 28.77 12.21 20.27
C PHE A 26 29.40 13.61 20.31
N LYS A 27 30.10 13.93 21.43
CA LYS A 27 30.81 15.20 21.56
C LYS A 27 31.98 15.33 20.57
N GLU A 28 32.65 14.21 20.29
CA GLU A 28 33.74 14.19 19.30
C GLU A 28 33.23 14.46 17.88
N VAL A 29 32.05 13.95 17.53
CA VAL A 29 31.44 14.09 16.20
C VAL A 29 30.73 15.45 16.04
N TYR A 30 29.99 15.89 17.06
CA TYR A 30 29.11 17.06 16.97
C TYR A 30 29.62 18.29 17.72
N GLY A 31 30.77 18.21 18.40
CA GLY A 31 31.41 19.30 19.14
C GLY A 31 30.82 19.61 20.53
N GLU A 32 29.64 19.08 20.83
CA GLU A 32 28.92 19.30 22.09
C GLU A 32 28.30 18.01 22.64
N THR A 33 27.94 18.01 23.93
CA THR A 33 27.36 16.82 24.55
C THR A 33 25.93 16.56 24.02
N PRO A 34 25.44 15.29 24.06
CA PRO A 34 24.05 14.97 23.65
C PRO A 34 22.99 15.79 24.40
N HIS A 35 23.27 16.18 25.64
CA HIS A 35 22.36 17.02 26.44
C HIS A 35 22.37 18.47 25.94
N GLN A 36 23.52 19.05 25.71
CA GLN A 36 23.66 20.39 25.14
C GLN A 36 23.06 20.45 23.73
N TYR A 37 23.38 19.47 22.90
CA TYR A 37 22.82 19.35 21.57
C TYR A 37 21.28 19.26 21.58
N ARG A 38 20.71 18.53 22.55
CA ARG A 38 19.26 18.46 22.71
C ARG A 38 18.69 19.79 23.20
N GLU A 39 19.36 20.49 24.12
CA GLU A 39 18.90 21.79 24.62
C GLU A 39 18.98 22.87 23.53
N THR A 40 20.07 22.89 22.77
CA THR A 40 20.29 23.89 21.71
C THR A 40 19.42 23.59 20.49
N HIS A 41 19.45 22.36 19.98
CA HIS A 41 18.77 21.98 18.75
C HIS A 41 17.35 21.43 18.99
N ALA A 42 16.99 20.99 20.23
CA ALA A 42 15.58 20.82 20.55
C ALA A 42 14.89 22.15 20.80
N ARG A 43 15.59 23.20 21.14
CA ARG A 43 15.04 24.56 21.04
C ARG A 43 14.99 25.05 19.59
N GLU A 44 15.95 24.76 18.73
CA GLU A 44 15.89 25.06 17.30
C GLU A 44 14.94 24.11 16.55
N THR A 45 14.84 22.86 16.91
CA THR A 45 13.91 21.87 16.37
C THR A 45 12.57 21.92 17.10
N LEU A 46 12.50 22.21 18.41
CA LEU A 46 11.27 22.65 19.07
C LEU A 46 10.98 24.13 18.74
N ASP A 47 11.88 25.01 18.44
CA ASP A 47 11.64 26.36 17.93
C ASP A 47 11.49 26.38 16.41
N SER A 48 11.93 25.43 15.61
CA SER A 48 11.46 25.17 14.24
C SER A 48 10.26 24.20 14.19
N PHE A 49 10.07 23.30 15.12
CA PHE A 49 8.79 22.63 15.46
C PHE A 49 7.92 23.46 16.43
N THR A 50 8.45 24.43 17.16
CA THR A 50 7.78 25.30 18.12
C THR A 50 7.92 26.78 17.80
N THR A 51 8.68 27.23 16.86
CA THR A 51 8.49 28.56 16.25
C THR A 51 7.42 28.48 15.17
N TYR A 52 7.23 27.34 14.52
CA TYR A 52 6.00 26.96 13.83
C TYR A 52 5.07 26.04 14.69
N GLY A 53 5.52 25.47 15.78
CA GLY A 53 4.79 24.46 16.55
C GLY A 53 4.36 24.84 17.96
N LYS A 54 4.99 25.65 18.75
CA LYS A 54 4.52 25.98 20.09
C LYS A 54 3.91 27.37 20.18
N LYS A 55 4.44 28.36 19.51
CA LYS A 55 3.76 29.65 19.32
C LYS A 55 2.61 29.54 18.32
N ASP A 56 2.73 28.73 17.30
CA ASP A 56 1.63 28.49 16.38
C ASP A 56 0.76 27.31 16.81
N MET A 57 1.23 26.27 17.52
CA MET A 57 0.36 25.26 18.12
C MET A 57 -0.23 25.67 19.47
N GLU A 58 0.39 26.49 20.29
CA GLU A 58 -0.33 27.15 21.39
C GLU A 58 -1.20 28.31 20.89
N LYS A 59 -0.84 29.01 19.84
CA LYS A 59 -1.77 29.84 19.06
C LYS A 59 -2.75 29.00 18.25
N LEU A 60 -2.37 27.85 17.71
CA LEU A 60 -3.20 26.89 16.98
C LEU A 60 -4.14 26.11 17.92
N ILE A 61 -3.72 25.80 19.12
CA ILE A 61 -4.54 25.14 20.16
C ILE A 61 -5.35 26.19 20.98
N HIS A 62 -4.90 27.45 21.06
CA HIS A 62 -5.54 28.51 21.85
C HIS A 62 -6.10 29.66 21.02
N SER A 63 -5.88 29.71 19.70
CA SER A 63 -6.61 30.63 18.84
C SER A 63 -7.72 29.91 18.10
N GLY A 64 -8.94 30.46 18.19
CA GLY A 64 -10.06 30.05 17.38
C GLY A 64 -9.76 30.03 15.86
N GLU A 65 -8.68 30.69 15.40
CA GLU A 65 -8.23 30.75 14.01
C GLU A 65 -7.77 29.41 13.41
N VAL A 66 -7.32 28.44 14.19
CA VAL A 66 -6.96 27.11 13.67
C VAL A 66 -8.11 26.16 13.77
N LEU A 67 -8.91 26.28 14.81
CA LEU A 67 -10.23 25.66 14.80
C LEU A 67 -11.10 26.29 13.70
N GLU A 68 -10.94 27.58 13.42
CA GLU A 68 -11.59 28.27 12.31
C GLU A 68 -10.97 27.92 10.94
N LYS A 69 -9.64 27.79 10.80
CA LYS A 69 -8.97 27.27 9.59
C LYS A 69 -9.14 25.77 9.43
N LEU A 70 -9.10 24.96 10.48
CA LEU A 70 -9.57 23.56 10.45
C LEU A 70 -11.08 23.51 10.20
N GLY A 71 -11.87 24.37 10.80
CA GLY A 71 -13.28 24.56 10.51
C GLY A 71 -13.50 25.00 9.06
N THR A 72 -12.69 25.89 8.49
CA THR A 72 -12.77 26.29 7.07
C THR A 72 -12.28 25.19 6.14
N ILE A 73 -11.31 24.39 6.57
CA ILE A 73 -10.83 23.18 5.89
C ILE A 73 -11.88 22.07 5.96
N LEU A 74 -12.57 21.94 7.08
CA LEU A 74 -13.69 21.02 7.26
C LEU A 74 -14.99 21.58 6.67
N SER A 75 -15.14 22.91 6.55
CA SER A 75 -16.31 23.62 6.04
C SER A 75 -16.21 24.09 4.58
N SER A 76 -15.16 23.74 3.86
CA SER A 76 -15.21 23.73 2.38
C SER A 76 -16.27 22.76 1.84
N ARG A 77 -17.00 22.10 2.75
CA ARG A 77 -18.30 21.50 2.56
C ARG A 77 -19.29 22.33 3.38
N ASP A 78 -20.17 23.05 2.69
CA ASP A 78 -21.24 23.84 3.26
C ASP A 78 -21.86 23.23 4.53
N SER A 79 -21.53 23.79 5.68
CA SER A 79 -22.45 24.07 6.78
C SER A 79 -21.69 24.52 8.03
N GLY A 80 -21.97 25.71 8.48
CA GLY A 80 -21.37 26.31 9.67
C GLY A 80 -21.71 25.56 10.95
N TYR A 81 -20.66 25.08 11.63
CA TYR A 81 -20.69 24.83 13.07
C TYR A 81 -19.30 25.01 13.65
N ALA A 82 -19.12 26.06 14.42
CA ALA A 82 -18.00 26.24 15.34
C ALA A 82 -18.46 25.67 16.70
N GLY A 83 -18.13 24.38 16.94
CA GLY A 83 -18.42 23.70 18.20
C GLY A 83 -17.50 22.52 18.42
N THR A 84 -17.33 22.12 19.67
CA THR A 84 -16.66 20.90 20.11
C THR A 84 -17.44 19.62 19.75
N GLU A 85 -18.29 19.66 18.74
CA GLU A 85 -19.25 18.62 18.39
C GLU A 85 -18.65 17.70 17.31
N THR A 86 -18.84 16.39 17.50
CA THR A 86 -18.61 15.35 16.50
C THR A 86 -19.35 15.74 15.21
N ARG A 87 -18.70 15.63 14.07
CA ARG A 87 -19.34 15.92 12.79
C ARG A 87 -20.46 14.93 12.54
N PHE A 88 -21.64 15.46 12.18
CA PHE A 88 -22.80 14.66 11.84
C PHE A 88 -23.01 14.64 10.33
N GLU A 89 -23.14 13.44 9.74
CA GLU A 89 -23.44 13.26 8.32
C GLU A 89 -24.67 12.34 8.15
N LYS A 90 -25.50 12.66 7.17
CA LYS A 90 -26.63 11.82 6.78
C LYS A 90 -26.38 11.21 5.41
N ILE A 91 -26.36 9.87 5.34
CA ILE A 91 -26.23 9.10 4.10
C ILE A 91 -27.59 8.47 3.77
N GLN A 92 -28.09 8.78 2.59
CA GLN A 92 -29.33 8.21 2.06
C GLN A 92 -28.99 7.33 0.85
N ILE A 93 -29.30 6.03 0.93
CA ILE A 93 -29.02 5.03 -0.11
C ILE A 93 -30.34 4.45 -0.62
N HIS A 94 -30.48 4.27 -1.92
CA HIS A 94 -31.65 3.65 -2.54
C HIS A 94 -31.27 2.27 -3.13
N ALA A 95 -31.47 1.21 -2.37
CA ALA A 95 -31.09 -0.15 -2.73
C ALA A 95 -31.88 -0.74 -3.91
N GLY A 96 -33.07 -0.20 -4.22
CA GLY A 96 -33.89 -0.62 -5.36
C GLY A 96 -33.41 -0.10 -6.73
N LYS A 97 -32.39 0.76 -6.76
CA LYS A 97 -31.84 1.33 -8.01
C LYS A 97 -30.44 0.77 -8.29
N GLU A 98 -30.36 -0.51 -8.62
CA GLU A 98 -29.09 -1.08 -9.05
C GLU A 98 -28.56 -0.35 -10.30
N GLN A 99 -27.32 0.12 -10.24
CA GLN A 99 -26.71 0.88 -11.35
C GLN A 99 -26.25 -0.03 -12.50
N GLY A 100 -26.40 -1.36 -12.39
CA GLY A 100 -25.94 -2.33 -13.38
C GLY A 100 -24.42 -2.36 -13.60
N ARG A 101 -23.65 -1.61 -12.81
CA ARG A 101 -22.18 -1.60 -12.84
C ARG A 101 -21.65 -2.53 -11.76
N VAL A 102 -20.65 -3.31 -12.10
CA VAL A 102 -19.84 -4.06 -11.14
C VAL A 102 -18.76 -3.14 -10.60
N VAL A 103 -18.48 -3.21 -9.31
CA VAL A 103 -17.31 -2.52 -8.73
C VAL A 103 -16.06 -3.18 -9.29
N PRO A 104 -15.19 -2.46 -9.99
CA PRO A 104 -13.96 -3.04 -10.48
C PRO A 104 -13.04 -3.41 -9.30
N HIS A 105 -12.34 -4.52 -9.44
CA HIS A 105 -11.34 -4.96 -8.46
C HIS A 105 -9.99 -5.11 -9.16
N PRO A 106 -9.09 -4.15 -9.04
CA PRO A 106 -7.73 -4.31 -9.54
C PRO A 106 -7.09 -5.56 -8.96
N GLU A 107 -6.42 -6.34 -9.79
CA GLU A 107 -5.67 -7.50 -9.33
C GLU A 107 -4.48 -7.04 -8.48
N LEU A 108 -4.22 -7.72 -7.37
CA LEU A 108 -3.11 -7.36 -6.51
C LEU A 108 -1.83 -8.11 -6.92
N ILE A 109 -0.76 -7.35 -7.06
CA ILE A 109 0.60 -7.84 -7.28
C ILE A 109 1.34 -7.82 -5.94
N LEU A 110 1.78 -8.99 -5.47
CA LEU A 110 2.54 -9.17 -4.24
C LEU A 110 4.04 -9.07 -4.54
N ILE A 111 4.67 -7.93 -4.25
CA ILE A 111 6.10 -7.76 -4.50
C ILE A 111 6.89 -8.52 -3.44
N ILE A 112 7.80 -9.40 -3.87
CA ILE A 112 8.67 -10.19 -3.00
C ILE A 112 10.17 -9.88 -3.18
N GLY A 113 10.54 -9.14 -4.21
CA GLY A 113 11.95 -8.94 -4.58
C GLY A 113 12.48 -10.04 -5.49
N GLU A 114 13.45 -10.84 -5.08
CA GLU A 114 13.91 -11.99 -5.87
C GLU A 114 12.94 -13.17 -5.80
N MET A 115 12.82 -13.92 -6.89
CA MET A 115 11.88 -15.05 -6.99
C MET A 115 12.10 -16.10 -5.90
N LYS A 116 13.34 -16.35 -5.52
CA LYS A 116 13.68 -17.34 -4.47
C LYS A 116 13.08 -17.02 -3.09
N GLU A 117 12.72 -15.75 -2.82
CA GLU A 117 12.14 -15.39 -1.52
C GLU A 117 10.82 -16.11 -1.25
N ILE A 118 10.08 -16.53 -2.30
CA ILE A 118 8.86 -17.34 -2.15
C ILE A 118 9.15 -18.74 -1.58
N LEU A 119 10.39 -19.17 -1.51
CA LEU A 119 10.76 -20.47 -0.95
C LEU A 119 10.73 -20.48 0.59
N ARG A 120 10.75 -19.32 1.20
CA ARG A 120 10.59 -19.19 2.65
C ARG A 120 9.18 -19.58 3.06
N GLU A 121 9.07 -20.34 4.13
CA GLU A 121 7.77 -20.83 4.62
C GLU A 121 6.84 -19.70 5.05
N ASP A 122 7.38 -18.68 5.73
CA ASP A 122 6.63 -17.49 6.14
C ASP A 122 6.05 -16.76 4.92
N ILE A 123 6.86 -16.54 3.88
CA ILE A 123 6.43 -15.89 2.63
C ILE A 123 5.38 -16.71 1.88
N ARG A 124 5.53 -18.02 1.82
CA ARG A 124 4.50 -18.92 1.22
C ARG A 124 3.17 -18.79 1.95
N ARG A 125 3.18 -18.82 3.27
CA ARG A 125 1.98 -18.69 4.09
C ARG A 125 1.31 -17.32 3.92
N GLU A 126 2.08 -16.26 3.88
CA GLU A 126 1.59 -14.90 3.62
C GLU A 126 1.00 -14.76 2.21
N ALA A 127 1.67 -15.30 1.19
CA ALA A 127 1.18 -15.31 -0.19
C ALA A 127 -0.17 -16.05 -0.31
N LEU A 128 -0.31 -17.21 0.32
CA LEU A 128 -1.57 -17.96 0.34
C LEU A 128 -2.67 -17.21 1.09
N THR A 129 -2.33 -16.59 2.22
CA THR A 129 -3.27 -15.74 2.96
C THR A 129 -3.75 -14.56 2.13
N ALA A 130 -2.84 -13.89 1.43
CA ALA A 130 -3.20 -12.79 0.54
C ALA A 130 -4.04 -13.27 -0.65
N ALA A 131 -3.68 -14.39 -1.28
CA ALA A 131 -4.45 -14.96 -2.39
C ALA A 131 -5.87 -15.35 -1.99
N GLU A 132 -6.05 -15.89 -0.78
CA GLU A 132 -7.38 -16.26 -0.27
C GLU A 132 -8.24 -15.05 0.14
N LYS A 133 -7.63 -14.03 0.73
CA LYS A 133 -8.35 -12.95 1.41
C LYS A 133 -8.40 -11.63 0.66
N THR A 134 -7.64 -11.51 -0.43
CA THR A 134 -7.62 -10.33 -1.29
C THR A 134 -7.75 -10.76 -2.76
N ASN A 135 -7.69 -9.82 -3.69
CA ASN A 135 -7.65 -10.15 -5.12
C ASN A 135 -6.22 -10.34 -5.64
N ALA A 136 -5.36 -11.03 -4.86
CA ALA A 136 -3.98 -11.27 -5.27
C ALA A 136 -3.89 -12.34 -6.37
N LYS A 137 -3.25 -11.99 -7.48
CA LYS A 137 -3.08 -12.84 -8.67
C LYS A 137 -1.63 -13.03 -9.06
N TYR A 138 -0.79 -12.06 -8.75
CA TYR A 138 0.59 -12.04 -9.23
C TYR A 138 1.59 -11.98 -8.09
N ILE A 139 2.71 -12.68 -8.30
CA ILE A 139 3.93 -12.51 -7.51
C ILE A 139 4.85 -11.57 -8.29
N GLY A 140 5.13 -10.41 -7.71
CA GLY A 140 5.99 -9.38 -8.28
C GLY A 140 7.46 -9.67 -8.01
N VAL A 141 8.21 -9.98 -9.06
CA VAL A 141 9.62 -10.36 -9.01
C VAL A 141 10.49 -9.34 -9.74
N ARG A 142 11.66 -9.08 -9.22
CA ARG A 142 12.71 -8.27 -9.85
C ARG A 142 14.07 -8.98 -9.74
N ASN A 143 15.04 -8.46 -10.45
CA ASN A 143 16.42 -8.95 -10.42
C ASN A 143 16.56 -10.45 -10.77
N LEU A 144 15.76 -10.90 -11.75
CA LEU A 144 15.77 -12.31 -12.16
C LEU A 144 17.09 -12.69 -12.84
N LEU A 145 17.57 -11.85 -13.75
CA LEU A 145 18.75 -12.13 -14.56
C LEU A 145 20.05 -11.87 -13.80
N GLY A 146 20.13 -10.76 -13.07
CA GLY A 146 21.29 -10.36 -12.26
C GLY A 146 21.35 -11.00 -10.88
N GLY A 147 20.19 -11.46 -10.35
CA GLY A 147 20.07 -12.02 -9.01
C GLY A 147 20.62 -13.43 -8.84
N SER A 148 20.29 -14.01 -7.70
CA SER A 148 20.78 -15.33 -7.29
C SER A 148 19.81 -16.47 -7.59
N THR A 149 18.58 -16.19 -8.08
CA THR A 149 17.58 -17.23 -8.33
C THR A 149 17.98 -18.19 -9.47
N LEU A 150 18.57 -17.65 -10.55
CA LEU A 150 19.03 -18.44 -11.70
C LEU A 150 20.53 -18.71 -11.63
N ARG A 151 20.96 -19.41 -10.58
CA ARG A 151 22.37 -19.78 -10.37
C ARG A 151 22.46 -21.24 -9.94
N ALA A 152 23.33 -22.00 -10.59
CA ALA A 152 23.71 -23.31 -10.12
C ALA A 152 24.57 -23.20 -8.85
N GLU A 153 24.44 -24.16 -7.94
CA GLU A 153 25.39 -24.33 -6.86
C GLU A 153 26.66 -24.98 -7.45
N ILE A 154 27.81 -24.52 -7.00
CA ILE A 154 29.12 -25.01 -7.47
C ILE A 154 29.92 -25.48 -6.24
N GLU A 155 30.37 -26.70 -6.25
CA GLU A 155 31.35 -27.16 -5.27
C GLU A 155 32.71 -26.48 -5.48
N THR A 156 33.24 -25.90 -4.40
CA THR A 156 34.43 -25.05 -4.45
C THR A 156 35.70 -25.77 -4.86
N ASP A 157 35.78 -27.08 -4.58
CA ASP A 157 36.98 -27.85 -4.82
C ASP A 157 37.09 -28.42 -6.27
N GLU A 158 35.96 -28.54 -6.97
CA GLU A 158 35.93 -29.16 -8.30
C GLU A 158 35.46 -28.21 -9.42
N ALA A 159 34.96 -27.02 -9.07
CA ALA A 159 34.33 -26.07 -10.01
C ALA A 159 33.19 -26.70 -10.86
N ILE A 160 32.56 -27.75 -10.35
CA ILE A 160 31.49 -28.48 -11.01
C ILE A 160 30.13 -28.01 -10.46
N ALA A 161 29.19 -27.74 -11.36
CA ALA A 161 27.85 -27.43 -10.98
C ALA A 161 27.15 -28.65 -10.35
N THR A 162 26.72 -28.54 -9.10
CA THR A 162 26.06 -29.63 -8.33
C THR A 162 24.54 -29.54 -8.41
N SER A 163 23.99 -28.43 -8.91
CA SER A 163 22.57 -28.26 -9.13
C SER A 163 22.27 -27.62 -10.48
N SER A 164 21.01 -27.76 -10.93
CA SER A 164 20.51 -27.01 -12.09
C SER A 164 20.45 -25.50 -11.75
N PRO A 165 20.78 -24.60 -12.69
CA PRO A 165 20.61 -23.17 -12.49
C PRO A 165 19.13 -22.77 -12.27
N TYR A 166 18.21 -23.68 -12.55
CA TYR A 166 16.76 -23.44 -12.42
C TYR A 166 16.14 -24.01 -11.13
N THR A 167 16.90 -24.71 -10.28
CA THR A 167 16.37 -25.41 -9.09
C THR A 167 15.50 -24.49 -8.22
N LEU A 168 15.99 -23.30 -7.87
CA LEU A 168 15.23 -22.35 -7.05
C LEU A 168 14.02 -21.77 -7.82
N ALA A 169 14.20 -21.49 -9.11
CA ALA A 169 13.13 -20.99 -9.95
C ALA A 169 12.01 -22.02 -10.15
N ASP A 170 12.38 -23.30 -10.34
CA ASP A 170 11.42 -24.39 -10.50
C ASP A 170 10.59 -24.60 -9.23
N GLU A 171 11.22 -24.59 -8.08
CA GLU A 171 10.49 -24.70 -6.83
C GLU A 171 9.52 -23.51 -6.62
N ALA A 172 9.96 -22.30 -6.95
CA ALA A 172 9.15 -21.09 -6.85
C ALA A 172 7.97 -21.11 -7.84
N LEU A 173 8.23 -21.39 -9.11
CA LEU A 173 7.20 -21.45 -10.17
C LEU A 173 6.23 -22.60 -9.96
N GLY A 174 6.71 -23.75 -9.46
CA GLY A 174 5.87 -24.88 -9.08
C GLY A 174 4.88 -24.53 -7.98
N PHE A 175 5.34 -23.81 -6.95
CA PHE A 175 4.47 -23.29 -5.90
C PHE A 175 3.43 -22.32 -6.46
N MET A 176 3.87 -21.31 -7.23
CA MET A 176 2.96 -20.30 -7.79
C MET A 176 1.88 -20.95 -8.68
N LYS A 177 2.28 -21.82 -9.61
CA LYS A 177 1.34 -22.52 -10.50
C LYS A 177 0.33 -23.38 -9.74
N LYS A 178 0.79 -24.12 -8.73
CA LYS A 178 -0.08 -24.97 -7.89
C LYS A 178 -1.17 -24.17 -7.19
N HIS A 179 -0.89 -22.92 -6.83
CA HIS A 179 -1.81 -22.07 -6.08
C HIS A 179 -2.52 -21.01 -6.93
N GLY A 180 -2.45 -21.11 -8.27
CA GLY A 180 -3.14 -20.20 -9.20
C GLY A 180 -2.56 -18.79 -9.20
N LEU A 181 -1.28 -18.64 -8.82
CA LEU A 181 -0.55 -17.38 -8.85
C LEU A 181 0.31 -17.33 -10.12
N SER A 182 0.41 -16.17 -10.73
CA SER A 182 1.21 -15.92 -11.93
C SER A 182 2.37 -14.98 -11.62
N LEU A 183 3.35 -14.94 -12.52
CA LEU A 183 4.51 -14.09 -12.40
C LEU A 183 4.23 -12.68 -12.96
N PHE A 184 4.58 -11.64 -12.19
CA PHE A 184 4.71 -10.26 -12.66
C PHE A 184 6.18 -9.87 -12.58
N LEU A 185 6.88 -9.94 -13.71
CA LEU A 185 8.32 -9.85 -13.79
C LEU A 185 8.79 -8.46 -14.19
N ARG A 186 9.63 -7.86 -13.39
CA ARG A 186 10.37 -6.65 -13.72
C ARG A 186 11.75 -7.03 -14.25
N ILE A 187 12.08 -6.60 -15.46
CA ILE A 187 13.42 -6.67 -16.03
C ILE A 187 14.04 -5.28 -15.99
N ASP A 188 15.09 -5.12 -15.22
CA ASP A 188 15.78 -3.84 -15.07
C ASP A 188 16.76 -3.60 -16.22
N TYR A 189 16.77 -2.39 -16.76
CA TYR A 189 17.78 -1.95 -17.72
C TYR A 189 19.19 -2.18 -17.22
N ARG A 190 19.45 -1.96 -15.93
CA ARG A 190 20.76 -2.15 -15.30
C ARG A 190 21.22 -3.61 -15.28
N GLU A 191 20.31 -4.56 -15.11
CA GLU A 191 20.64 -5.98 -15.18
C GLU A 191 21.19 -6.34 -16.56
N ILE A 192 20.59 -5.79 -17.62
CA ILE A 192 21.00 -6.08 -19.00
C ILE A 192 22.35 -5.44 -19.33
N LEU A 193 22.64 -4.25 -18.80
CA LEU A 193 23.91 -3.55 -19.07
C LEU A 193 25.15 -4.24 -18.49
N GLU A 194 25.02 -5.11 -17.50
CA GLU A 194 26.16 -5.85 -16.95
C GLU A 194 26.86 -6.69 -18.03
N ASP A 195 26.10 -7.42 -18.83
CA ASP A 195 26.52 -8.13 -20.04
C ASP A 195 25.28 -8.40 -20.90
N GLU A 196 25.00 -7.53 -21.86
CA GLU A 196 23.79 -7.62 -22.68
C GLU A 196 23.63 -8.99 -23.35
N THR A 197 24.70 -9.53 -23.90
CA THR A 197 24.68 -10.81 -24.65
C THR A 197 24.35 -11.96 -23.71
N ALA A 198 25.06 -12.06 -22.61
CA ALA A 198 24.88 -13.13 -21.63
C ALA A 198 23.48 -13.04 -20.97
N MET A 199 22.99 -11.82 -20.65
CA MET A 199 21.69 -11.65 -20.03
C MET A 199 20.53 -12.03 -20.96
N PHE A 200 20.58 -11.68 -22.24
CA PHE A 200 19.58 -12.11 -23.21
C PHE A 200 19.65 -13.62 -23.50
N GLN A 201 20.84 -14.20 -23.54
CA GLN A 201 20.99 -15.65 -23.66
C GLN A 201 20.37 -16.36 -22.44
N LYS A 202 20.69 -15.91 -21.24
CA LYS A 202 20.13 -16.42 -19.98
C LYS A 202 18.60 -16.34 -19.96
N LEU A 203 18.02 -15.22 -20.42
CA LEU A 203 16.57 -15.07 -20.55
C LEU A 203 15.97 -16.10 -21.50
N GLN A 204 16.56 -16.29 -22.68
CA GLN A 204 16.07 -17.26 -23.67
C GLN A 204 16.15 -18.70 -23.16
N GLU A 205 17.22 -19.04 -22.45
CA GLU A 205 17.39 -20.37 -21.84
C GLU A 205 16.36 -20.59 -20.74
N PHE A 206 16.13 -19.59 -19.87
CA PHE A 206 15.10 -19.64 -18.85
C PHE A 206 13.69 -19.79 -19.44
N LEU A 207 13.35 -19.04 -20.50
CA LEU A 207 12.05 -19.14 -21.14
C LEU A 207 11.81 -20.51 -21.76
N ARG A 208 12.81 -21.07 -22.48
CA ARG A 208 12.72 -22.43 -23.02
C ARG A 208 12.49 -23.45 -21.93
N HIS A 209 13.23 -23.35 -20.83
CA HIS A 209 13.09 -24.22 -19.67
C HIS A 209 11.70 -24.09 -19.04
N ALA A 210 11.25 -22.87 -18.76
CA ALA A 210 9.96 -22.63 -18.14
C ALA A 210 8.77 -23.14 -18.99
N ILE A 211 8.83 -22.95 -20.31
CA ILE A 211 7.82 -23.47 -21.23
C ILE A 211 7.83 -24.99 -21.26
N GLN A 212 9.01 -25.61 -21.26
CA GLN A 212 9.16 -27.06 -21.26
C GLN A 212 8.60 -27.69 -19.98
N VAL A 213 8.84 -27.07 -18.82
CA VAL A 213 8.47 -27.64 -17.50
C VAL A 213 7.01 -27.27 -17.13
N TYR A 214 6.60 -26.05 -17.37
CA TYR A 214 5.31 -25.55 -16.89
C TYR A 214 4.25 -25.45 -17.99
N GLY A 215 4.64 -25.51 -19.24
CA GLY A 215 3.77 -25.36 -20.42
C GLY A 215 3.55 -23.90 -20.82
N LEU A 216 3.34 -23.73 -22.13
CA LEU A 216 3.14 -22.41 -22.72
C LEU A 216 1.92 -21.68 -22.14
N SER A 217 0.83 -22.38 -21.84
CA SER A 217 -0.40 -21.79 -21.29
C SER A 217 -0.22 -21.13 -19.91
N TYR A 218 0.72 -21.61 -19.11
CA TYR A 218 1.04 -20.98 -17.82
C TYR A 218 1.96 -19.77 -18.01
N VAL A 219 2.98 -19.90 -18.85
CA VAL A 219 3.90 -18.80 -19.17
C VAL A 219 3.16 -17.64 -19.85
N ALA A 220 2.17 -17.95 -20.68
CA ALA A 220 1.29 -16.95 -21.32
C ALA A 220 0.50 -16.07 -20.34
N GLN A 221 0.29 -16.53 -19.10
CA GLN A 221 -0.38 -15.73 -18.06
C GLN A 221 0.55 -14.75 -17.36
N TRP A 222 1.86 -14.84 -17.59
CA TRP A 222 2.83 -13.95 -16.99
C TRP A 222 2.71 -12.55 -17.59
N LYS A 223 3.08 -11.56 -16.78
CA LYS A 223 3.25 -10.18 -17.22
C LYS A 223 4.69 -9.76 -17.00
N VAL A 224 5.27 -9.13 -17.99
CA VAL A 224 6.68 -8.74 -17.96
C VAL A 224 6.79 -7.27 -18.33
N PHE A 225 7.50 -6.49 -17.56
CA PHE A 225 7.76 -5.11 -17.93
C PHE A 225 9.23 -4.75 -17.83
N PHE A 226 9.64 -3.93 -18.77
CA PHE A 226 10.96 -3.33 -18.78
C PHE A 226 10.96 -2.09 -17.90
N TYR A 227 11.95 -1.99 -17.04
CA TYR A 227 12.11 -0.89 -16.11
C TYR A 227 13.43 -0.18 -16.34
N GLU A 228 13.34 1.05 -16.80
CA GLU A 228 14.46 1.98 -16.87
C GLU A 228 14.13 3.17 -15.97
N PRO A 229 14.88 3.35 -14.85
CA PRO A 229 14.60 4.44 -13.92
C PRO A 229 15.02 5.79 -14.52
N TYR A 230 14.22 6.81 -14.25
CA TYR A 230 14.58 8.18 -14.60
C TYR A 230 15.98 8.54 -14.09
N GLY A 231 16.81 9.11 -14.97
CA GLY A 231 18.17 9.52 -14.61
C GLY A 231 19.22 8.40 -14.68
N SER A 232 18.96 7.31 -15.38
CA SER A 232 19.97 6.26 -15.65
C SER A 232 21.15 6.74 -16.51
N GLY A 233 20.97 7.85 -17.24
CA GLY A 233 21.92 8.35 -18.21
C GLY A 233 21.83 7.69 -19.59
N ALA A 234 20.89 6.74 -19.78
CA ALA A 234 20.67 6.06 -21.04
C ALA A 234 20.09 7.01 -22.11
N THR A 235 20.51 6.83 -23.35
CA THR A 235 19.89 7.53 -24.47
C THR A 235 18.56 6.89 -24.86
N PRO A 236 17.57 7.66 -25.37
CA PRO A 236 16.29 7.07 -25.82
C PRO A 236 16.46 5.95 -26.85
N SER A 237 17.45 6.03 -27.72
CA SER A 237 17.74 5.01 -28.73
C SER A 237 18.28 3.69 -28.11
N GLU A 238 19.09 3.78 -27.07
CA GLU A 238 19.58 2.58 -26.37
C GLU A 238 18.44 1.89 -25.60
N VAL A 239 17.65 2.67 -24.89
CA VAL A 239 16.48 2.16 -24.16
C VAL A 239 15.51 1.47 -25.11
N SER A 240 15.19 2.12 -26.24
CA SER A 240 14.31 1.59 -27.28
C SER A 240 14.86 0.28 -27.87
N ARG A 241 16.14 0.26 -28.26
CA ARG A 241 16.78 -0.93 -28.85
C ARG A 241 16.74 -2.13 -27.91
N ILE A 242 17.08 -1.91 -26.63
CA ILE A 242 17.09 -3.00 -25.64
C ILE A 242 15.67 -3.47 -25.36
N TYR A 243 14.71 -2.56 -25.24
CA TYR A 243 13.31 -2.92 -25.04
C TYR A 243 12.74 -3.73 -26.19
N HIS A 244 12.93 -3.30 -27.46
CA HIS A 244 12.48 -4.05 -28.62
C HIS A 244 13.05 -5.47 -28.66
N LYS A 245 14.35 -5.62 -28.39
CA LYS A 245 14.99 -6.94 -28.32
C LYS A 245 14.35 -7.81 -27.23
N LEU A 246 14.06 -7.21 -26.05
CA LEU A 246 13.35 -7.91 -24.97
C LEU A 246 11.95 -8.33 -25.40
N TYR A 247 11.19 -7.43 -26.00
CA TYR A 247 9.83 -7.67 -26.51
C TYR A 247 9.82 -8.80 -27.55
N ASP A 248 10.71 -8.75 -28.55
CA ASP A 248 10.81 -9.75 -29.60
C ASP A 248 11.16 -11.13 -29.05
N ILE A 249 12.06 -11.22 -28.08
CA ILE A 249 12.40 -12.48 -27.42
C ILE A 249 11.15 -13.07 -26.74
N TRP A 250 10.44 -12.29 -25.95
CA TRP A 250 9.22 -12.76 -25.30
C TRP A 250 8.17 -13.21 -26.29
N LYS A 251 7.89 -12.42 -27.32
CA LYS A 251 6.89 -12.73 -28.34
C LYS A 251 7.28 -13.94 -29.22
N TYR A 252 8.56 -14.17 -29.40
CA TYR A 252 9.03 -15.37 -30.11
C TYR A 252 8.75 -16.66 -29.32
N TYR A 253 9.01 -16.65 -28.00
CA TYR A 253 8.83 -17.84 -27.16
C TYR A 253 7.40 -18.01 -26.63
N SER A 254 6.72 -16.92 -26.30
CA SER A 254 5.37 -16.91 -25.73
C SER A 254 4.59 -15.70 -26.24
N PRO A 255 3.97 -15.79 -27.42
CA PRO A 255 3.27 -14.67 -28.07
C PRO A 255 2.17 -14.01 -27.23
N GLU A 256 1.50 -14.80 -26.39
CA GLU A 256 0.38 -14.34 -25.55
C GLU A 256 0.86 -13.69 -24.24
N THR A 257 2.12 -13.86 -23.83
CA THR A 257 2.65 -13.16 -22.65
C THR A 257 2.61 -11.66 -22.88
N GLU A 258 2.00 -10.93 -21.95
CA GLU A 258 1.95 -9.47 -22.03
C GLU A 258 3.31 -8.86 -21.66
N VAL A 259 3.86 -8.05 -22.56
CA VAL A 259 5.12 -7.34 -22.37
C VAL A 259 4.86 -5.83 -22.39
N GLY A 260 5.14 -5.19 -21.28
CA GLY A 260 4.92 -3.77 -21.09
C GLY A 260 6.19 -3.00 -20.75
N MET A 261 6.00 -1.74 -20.51
CA MET A 261 7.09 -0.85 -20.14
C MET A 261 6.69 0.07 -18.98
N TYR A 262 7.65 0.32 -18.10
CA TYR A 262 7.53 1.39 -17.13
C TYR A 262 7.67 2.75 -17.81
N LEU A 263 6.69 3.61 -17.64
CA LEU A 263 6.73 4.98 -18.12
C LEU A 263 6.82 5.94 -16.94
N PRO A 264 7.94 6.65 -16.79
CA PRO A 264 8.04 7.73 -15.82
C PRO A 264 7.28 8.96 -16.34
N PHE A 265 6.30 9.40 -15.55
CA PHE A 265 5.54 10.61 -15.84
C PHE A 265 5.99 11.74 -14.91
N SER A 266 6.26 12.92 -15.47
CA SER A 266 6.39 14.15 -14.70
C SER A 266 5.05 14.88 -14.64
N ASP A 267 4.78 15.59 -13.54
CA ASP A 267 3.53 16.35 -13.39
C ASP A 267 3.44 17.57 -14.33
N ARG A 268 4.60 18.03 -14.85
CA ARG A 268 4.68 19.21 -15.71
C ARG A 268 4.73 18.88 -17.20
N GLU A 269 5.39 17.79 -17.56
CA GLU A 269 5.79 17.52 -18.95
C GLU A 269 5.12 16.25 -19.53
N GLY A 270 4.40 15.49 -18.70
CA GLY A 270 3.84 14.21 -19.11
C GLY A 270 4.88 13.09 -19.09
N VAL A 271 4.99 12.31 -20.16
CA VAL A 271 6.00 11.23 -20.25
C VAL A 271 7.40 11.83 -20.33
N SER A 272 8.32 11.27 -19.58
CA SER A 272 9.73 11.68 -19.62
C SER A 272 10.29 11.66 -21.04
N PRO A 273 11.11 12.65 -21.45
CA PRO A 273 11.70 12.71 -22.78
C PRO A 273 12.45 11.42 -23.19
N SER A 274 13.10 10.75 -22.25
CA SER A 274 13.80 9.48 -22.49
C SER A 274 12.87 8.32 -22.92
N HIS A 275 11.59 8.41 -22.60
CA HIS A 275 10.56 7.41 -22.88
C HIS A 275 9.49 7.88 -23.88
N ALA A 276 9.58 9.12 -24.36
CA ALA A 276 8.58 9.71 -25.25
C ALA A 276 8.38 8.92 -26.57
N TRP A 277 9.39 8.19 -27.02
CA TRP A 277 9.33 7.32 -28.19
C TRP A 277 8.26 6.22 -28.07
N VAL A 278 7.95 5.72 -26.87
CA VAL A 278 6.94 4.70 -26.62
C VAL A 278 5.55 5.18 -27.06
N LEU A 279 5.29 6.48 -26.97
CA LEU A 279 4.00 7.05 -27.40
C LEU A 279 3.78 6.95 -28.91
N ALA A 280 4.84 6.77 -29.69
CA ALA A 280 4.78 6.56 -31.13
C ALA A 280 4.83 5.09 -31.53
N ASP A 281 5.31 4.22 -30.65
CA ASP A 281 5.53 2.80 -30.91
C ASP A 281 4.51 1.92 -30.14
N LYS A 282 3.28 1.88 -30.67
CA LYS A 282 2.17 1.17 -30.03
C LYS A 282 2.20 -0.34 -30.22
N ASP A 283 2.90 -0.81 -31.24
CA ASP A 283 2.86 -2.21 -31.67
C ASP A 283 3.73 -3.07 -30.76
N HIS A 284 4.73 -2.47 -30.12
CA HIS A 284 5.62 -3.14 -29.16
C HIS A 284 5.23 -2.86 -27.71
N LEU A 285 3.94 -2.70 -27.41
CA LEU A 285 3.48 -2.37 -26.07
C LEU A 285 2.17 -3.08 -25.77
N ASP A 286 2.14 -3.98 -24.80
CA ASP A 286 0.90 -4.64 -24.39
C ASP A 286 0.26 -3.95 -23.17
N PHE A 287 1.05 -3.36 -22.28
CA PHE A 287 0.56 -2.61 -21.13
C PHE A 287 1.57 -1.55 -20.66
N ILE A 288 1.11 -0.69 -19.79
CA ILE A 288 1.92 0.37 -19.19
C ILE A 288 2.02 0.16 -17.68
N ALA A 289 3.25 0.14 -17.17
CA ALA A 289 3.54 0.21 -15.76
C ALA A 289 3.87 1.67 -15.36
N TYR A 290 3.33 2.15 -14.24
CA TYR A 290 3.58 3.52 -13.77
C TYR A 290 3.65 3.57 -12.24
N ASP A 291 4.12 4.69 -11.72
CA ASP A 291 4.20 4.98 -10.30
C ASP A 291 3.37 6.22 -9.92
N SER A 292 2.96 6.28 -8.66
CA SER A 292 2.24 7.41 -8.10
C SER A 292 2.48 7.56 -6.61
N ASN A 293 3.51 8.32 -6.25
CA ASN A 293 3.91 8.52 -4.88
C ASN A 293 3.42 9.88 -4.37
N GLN A 294 2.35 9.88 -3.60
CA GLN A 294 1.80 11.12 -3.03
C GLN A 294 2.83 11.86 -2.16
N ASN A 295 3.72 11.13 -1.50
CA ASN A 295 4.78 11.72 -0.67
C ASN A 295 5.76 12.59 -1.47
N ASP A 296 5.95 12.32 -2.76
CA ASP A 296 6.88 13.09 -3.61
C ASP A 296 6.36 14.52 -3.89
N GLN A 297 5.08 14.76 -3.63
CA GLN A 297 4.43 16.06 -3.81
C GLN A 297 4.46 16.93 -2.55
N ILE A 298 4.98 16.41 -1.45
CA ILE A 298 4.91 17.05 -0.14
C ILE A 298 6.30 17.32 0.38
N ASP A 299 6.57 18.60 0.64
CA ASP A 299 7.71 18.98 1.46
C ASP A 299 7.35 18.81 2.94
N PHE A 300 7.83 17.71 3.55
CA PHE A 300 7.62 17.45 4.97
C PHE A 300 8.35 18.43 5.89
N GLY A 301 9.24 19.26 5.38
CA GLY A 301 9.85 20.37 6.12
C GLY A 301 8.87 21.53 6.35
N GLU A 302 7.84 21.65 5.50
CA GLU A 302 6.78 22.64 5.67
C GLU A 302 5.55 22.00 6.32
N LEU A 303 5.29 22.34 7.56
CA LEU A 303 4.18 21.80 8.36
C LEU A 303 2.80 22.37 8.02
N SER A 304 2.64 23.11 6.91
CA SER A 304 1.35 23.68 6.56
C SER A 304 0.39 22.58 6.10
N ASN A 305 -0.78 22.50 6.75
CA ASN A 305 -1.80 21.50 6.45
C ASN A 305 -2.37 21.66 5.03
N ASP A 306 -2.32 22.86 4.46
CA ASP A 306 -2.87 23.19 3.15
C ASP A 306 -2.25 22.38 2.01
N ARG A 307 -0.96 22.03 2.10
CA ARG A 307 -0.29 21.19 1.11
C ARG A 307 -0.79 19.76 1.15
N PHE A 308 -1.00 19.22 2.35
CA PHE A 308 -1.54 17.87 2.51
C PHE A 308 -2.95 17.76 1.93
N LEU A 309 -3.79 18.77 2.15
CA LEU A 309 -5.13 18.80 1.59
C LEU A 309 -5.14 18.88 0.07
N LYS A 310 -4.23 19.64 -0.54
CA LYS A 310 -4.10 19.74 -2.00
C LYS A 310 -3.74 18.43 -2.67
N THR A 311 -3.14 17.49 -1.94
CA THR A 311 -2.71 16.20 -2.49
C THR A 311 -3.65 15.04 -2.13
N LYS A 312 -4.79 15.31 -1.48
CA LYS A 312 -5.71 14.26 -1.02
C LYS A 312 -6.20 13.32 -2.13
N ASP A 313 -6.38 13.85 -3.33
CA ASP A 313 -6.86 13.13 -4.51
C ASP A 313 -5.73 12.81 -5.51
N TYR A 314 -4.46 12.97 -5.10
CA TYR A 314 -3.29 12.90 -5.99
C TYR A 314 -3.26 11.62 -6.83
N LEU A 315 -3.45 10.45 -6.22
CA LEU A 315 -3.42 9.17 -6.95
C LEU A 315 -4.48 9.09 -8.05
N LYS A 316 -5.68 9.51 -7.74
CA LYS A 316 -6.81 9.57 -8.68
C LYS A 316 -6.56 10.56 -9.82
N GLU A 317 -6.10 11.76 -9.48
CA GLU A 317 -5.81 12.82 -10.45
C GLU A 317 -4.66 12.41 -11.37
N ARG A 318 -3.59 11.84 -10.81
CA ARG A 318 -2.46 11.33 -11.58
C ARG A 318 -2.87 10.21 -12.52
N THR A 319 -3.61 9.21 -12.04
CA THR A 319 -4.12 8.13 -12.89
C THR A 319 -4.98 8.68 -14.05
N ARG A 320 -5.86 9.65 -13.79
CA ARG A 320 -6.66 10.32 -14.82
C ARG A 320 -5.81 11.11 -15.81
N ALA A 321 -4.80 11.83 -15.32
CA ALA A 321 -3.89 12.59 -16.18
C ALA A 321 -3.11 11.67 -17.12
N ILE A 322 -2.62 10.53 -16.62
CA ILE A 322 -1.94 9.52 -17.43
C ILE A 322 -2.89 8.96 -18.49
N HIS A 323 -4.11 8.59 -18.13
CA HIS A 323 -5.12 8.17 -19.10
C HIS A 323 -5.38 9.22 -20.19
N ALA A 324 -5.46 10.49 -19.82
CA ALA A 324 -5.67 11.57 -20.79
C ALA A 324 -4.50 11.70 -21.77
N ILE A 325 -3.26 11.56 -21.29
CA ILE A 325 -2.05 11.55 -22.12
C ILE A 325 -2.09 10.37 -23.11
N LEU A 326 -2.35 9.17 -22.62
CA LEU A 326 -2.41 7.96 -23.44
C LEU A 326 -3.50 8.06 -24.51
N LYS A 327 -4.69 8.53 -24.11
CA LYS A 327 -5.81 8.75 -25.03
C LYS A 327 -5.46 9.76 -26.14
N LYS A 328 -4.75 10.84 -25.81
CA LYS A 328 -4.27 11.83 -26.77
C LYS A 328 -3.37 11.18 -27.84
N HIS A 329 -2.58 10.19 -27.46
CA HIS A 329 -1.72 9.41 -28.35
C HIS A 329 -2.40 8.16 -28.91
N GLN A 330 -3.72 7.98 -28.68
CA GLN A 330 -4.52 6.83 -29.12
C GLN A 330 -3.96 5.49 -28.61
N ILE A 331 -3.48 5.47 -27.36
CA ILE A 331 -2.99 4.28 -26.67
C ILE A 331 -4.09 3.82 -25.70
N GLU A 332 -4.71 2.69 -26.00
CA GLU A 332 -5.74 2.04 -25.19
C GLU A 332 -5.18 0.72 -24.64
N LYS A 333 -4.20 0.80 -23.78
CA LYS A 333 -3.52 -0.35 -23.18
C LYS A 333 -3.81 -0.41 -21.68
N PRO A 334 -3.83 -1.63 -21.07
CA PRO A 334 -3.94 -1.79 -19.64
C PRO A 334 -2.89 -0.99 -18.87
N MET A 335 -3.26 -0.49 -17.69
CA MET A 335 -2.34 0.23 -16.81
C MET A 335 -2.14 -0.56 -15.51
N HIS A 336 -0.89 -0.66 -15.08
CA HIS A 336 -0.49 -1.33 -13.84
C HIS A 336 0.24 -0.35 -12.93
N LEU A 337 -0.28 -0.15 -11.73
CA LEU A 337 0.33 0.72 -10.71
C LEU A 337 1.34 -0.08 -9.91
N ILE A 338 2.62 0.07 -10.23
CA ILE A 338 3.69 -0.77 -9.68
C ILE A 338 4.35 -0.24 -8.40
N THR A 339 4.24 1.06 -8.15
CA THR A 339 4.75 1.69 -6.94
C THR A 339 3.84 2.87 -6.59
N TRP A 340 3.40 2.93 -5.36
CA TRP A 340 2.56 4.01 -4.89
C TRP A 340 2.57 4.14 -3.38
N ASN A 341 2.15 5.28 -2.89
CA ASN A 341 1.88 5.51 -1.47
C ASN A 341 0.76 6.53 -1.27
N THR A 342 0.24 6.53 -0.06
CA THR A 342 -0.61 7.60 0.46
C THR A 342 0.22 8.48 1.38
N LEU A 343 -0.37 9.53 1.93
CA LEU A 343 0.29 10.40 2.93
C LEU A 343 0.83 9.59 4.10
N SER A 344 2.11 9.33 4.11
CA SER A 344 2.73 8.54 5.16
C SER A 344 3.59 9.36 6.10
N GLY A 345 4.10 10.49 5.64
CA GLY A 345 5.21 11.14 6.30
C GLY A 345 6.46 10.25 6.33
N ASN A 346 7.57 10.82 6.68
CA ASN A 346 8.79 10.07 6.98
C ASN A 346 8.83 9.69 8.48
N THR A 347 7.68 9.54 9.12
CA THR A 347 7.60 9.16 10.51
C THR A 347 7.11 7.74 10.65
N ARG A 348 7.78 6.99 11.51
CA ARG A 348 7.36 5.65 11.91
C ARG A 348 5.97 5.60 12.55
N PHE A 349 5.41 6.72 12.99
CA PHE A 349 4.12 6.78 13.67
C PHE A 349 2.91 6.72 12.74
N THR A 350 3.09 6.97 11.45
CA THR A 350 1.97 7.02 10.49
C THR A 350 1.85 5.78 9.64
N ASN A 351 2.93 5.03 9.46
CA ASN A 351 3.03 4.03 8.40
C ASN A 351 2.34 2.71 8.72
N GLY A 352 2.32 2.27 9.94
CA GLY A 352 1.65 1.03 10.35
C GLY A 352 0.37 1.27 11.14
N THR A 353 -0.09 2.52 11.27
CA THR A 353 -1.24 2.89 12.08
C THR A 353 -2.56 2.76 11.33
N PHE A 354 -3.69 2.80 12.06
CA PHE A 354 -5.04 2.87 11.51
C PHE A 354 -5.25 4.05 10.55
N PHE A 355 -4.43 5.09 10.65
CA PHE A 355 -4.47 6.26 9.79
C PHE A 355 -4.46 5.93 8.30
N ARG A 356 -3.81 4.84 7.90
CA ARG A 356 -3.64 4.50 6.50
C ARG A 356 -4.73 3.61 5.93
N ALA A 357 -5.40 2.79 6.72
CA ALA A 357 -6.32 1.80 6.18
C ALA A 357 -7.45 2.43 5.36
N ALA A 358 -8.14 3.44 5.88
CA ALA A 358 -9.21 4.12 5.16
C ALA A 358 -8.68 4.90 3.94
N LEU A 359 -7.50 5.55 4.04
CA LEU A 359 -6.88 6.25 2.92
C LEU A 359 -6.45 5.27 1.81
N VAL A 360 -5.90 4.11 2.17
CA VAL A 360 -5.55 3.05 1.21
C VAL A 360 -6.82 2.54 0.53
N LEU A 361 -7.85 2.19 1.30
CA LEU A 361 -9.11 1.68 0.76
C LEU A 361 -9.78 2.68 -0.19
N ARG A 362 -9.91 3.93 0.22
CA ARG A 362 -10.44 5.01 -0.61
C ARG A 362 -9.66 5.12 -1.92
N SER A 363 -8.33 5.19 -1.83
CA SER A 363 -7.45 5.33 -2.99
C SER A 363 -7.64 4.19 -3.99
N VAL A 364 -7.71 2.95 -3.50
CA VAL A 364 -7.94 1.77 -4.33
C VAL A 364 -9.31 1.84 -5.03
N LEU A 365 -10.37 2.16 -4.29
CA LEU A 365 -11.73 2.25 -4.85
C LEU A 365 -11.84 3.36 -5.91
N GLU A 366 -11.16 4.49 -5.70
CA GLU A 366 -11.20 5.63 -6.63
C GLU A 366 -10.49 5.38 -7.95
N ILE A 367 -9.45 4.54 -7.97
CA ILE A 367 -8.69 4.21 -9.19
C ILE A 367 -9.11 2.89 -9.82
N ALA A 368 -9.95 2.10 -9.16
CA ALA A 368 -10.28 0.74 -9.54
C ALA A 368 -10.75 0.57 -10.99
N GLY A 369 -11.47 1.56 -11.54
CA GLY A 369 -11.90 1.55 -12.95
C GLY A 369 -10.82 2.01 -13.94
N GLY A 370 -9.67 2.49 -13.46
CA GLY A 370 -8.60 3.05 -14.29
C GLY A 370 -7.33 2.21 -14.32
N VAL A 371 -7.23 1.15 -13.52
CA VAL A 371 -6.05 0.27 -13.48
C VAL A 371 -6.45 -1.20 -13.49
N SER A 372 -5.67 -2.02 -14.15
CA SER A 372 -5.89 -3.48 -14.19
C SER A 372 -5.33 -4.16 -12.95
N SER A 373 -4.19 -3.69 -12.44
CA SER A 373 -3.62 -4.18 -11.20
C SER A 373 -2.85 -3.09 -10.44
N LEU A 374 -2.64 -3.34 -9.17
CA LEU A 374 -1.79 -2.52 -8.30
C LEU A 374 -0.85 -3.39 -7.47
N ALA A 375 0.30 -2.84 -7.14
CA ALA A 375 1.34 -3.58 -6.43
C ALA A 375 1.50 -3.09 -4.99
N LEU A 376 1.69 -4.05 -4.08
CA LEU A 376 2.13 -3.80 -2.71
C LEU A 376 3.26 -4.77 -2.35
N TRP A 377 4.21 -4.32 -1.54
CA TRP A 377 5.17 -5.23 -0.96
C TRP A 377 4.46 -6.23 -0.04
N MET A 378 4.87 -7.49 -0.11
CA MET A 378 4.26 -8.53 0.69
C MET A 378 4.50 -8.29 2.18
N ASN A 379 5.74 -8.13 2.58
CA ASN A 379 6.05 -7.82 3.97
C ASN A 379 7.21 -6.82 4.13
N THR A 380 7.41 -6.37 5.35
CA THR A 380 8.40 -5.37 5.71
C THR A 380 9.82 -5.89 5.54
N GLU A 381 10.08 -7.17 5.86
CA GLU A 381 11.43 -7.76 5.84
C GLU A 381 11.96 -7.90 4.40
N LEU A 382 11.08 -8.14 3.44
CA LEU A 382 11.44 -8.19 2.02
C LEU A 382 11.67 -6.79 1.43
N HIS A 383 10.90 -5.80 1.90
CA HIS A 383 11.01 -4.43 1.41
C HIS A 383 12.29 -3.77 1.90
N GLU A 384 12.56 -3.89 3.17
CA GLU A 384 13.70 -3.27 3.81
C GLU A 384 14.68 -4.35 4.23
N LYS A 385 15.93 -4.24 3.80
CA LYS A 385 16.99 -5.11 4.29
C LYS A 385 17.00 -5.06 5.81
N ALA A 386 16.81 -6.23 6.42
CA ALA A 386 16.60 -6.41 7.83
C ALA A 386 17.51 -5.50 8.66
N VAL A 387 16.93 -4.57 9.39
CA VAL A 387 17.60 -3.93 10.50
C VAL A 387 17.73 -5.00 11.58
N LYS A 388 18.96 -5.27 12.00
CA LYS A 388 19.23 -6.21 13.10
C LYS A 388 18.48 -5.74 14.34
N GLY A 389 17.40 -6.43 14.70
CA GLY A 389 16.60 -6.15 15.90
C GLY A 389 15.18 -6.68 15.77
N ARG A 390 14.60 -7.18 16.87
CA ARG A 390 13.24 -7.71 16.96
C ARG A 390 12.20 -6.60 17.18
N ASN A 391 12.24 -5.53 16.39
CA ASN A 391 11.24 -4.46 16.47
C ASN A 391 10.36 -4.51 15.25
N ILE A 392 9.05 -4.62 15.47
CA ILE A 392 8.07 -4.46 14.40
C ILE A 392 8.23 -3.06 13.82
N ARG A 393 8.43 -2.96 12.52
CA ARG A 393 8.38 -1.70 11.80
C ARG A 393 6.94 -1.34 11.52
N ILE A 394 6.54 -0.17 11.93
CA ILE A 394 5.19 0.34 11.74
C ILE A 394 5.05 1.25 10.52
N GLU A 395 6.16 1.59 9.88
CA GLU A 395 6.19 2.34 8.62
C GLU A 395 5.94 1.45 7.39
N GLY A 396 5.49 2.06 6.28
CA GLY A 396 5.26 1.38 5.01
C GLY A 396 3.82 0.93 4.76
N MET A 397 3.58 0.48 3.54
CA MET A 397 2.27 0.01 3.05
C MET A 397 2.32 -1.49 2.72
N GLU A 398 3.22 -2.23 3.31
CA GLU A 398 3.31 -3.67 3.17
C GLU A 398 2.05 -4.34 3.74
N LEU A 399 1.73 -5.53 3.26
CA LEU A 399 0.57 -6.28 3.74
C LEU A 399 0.81 -6.95 5.08
N PHE A 400 2.04 -7.43 5.30
CA PHE A 400 2.42 -8.16 6.51
C PHE A 400 3.67 -7.58 7.16
N HIS A 401 3.91 -8.00 8.37
CA HIS A 401 5.15 -7.82 9.12
C HIS A 401 5.51 -9.13 9.84
N ASP A 402 6.62 -9.13 10.57
CA ASP A 402 7.18 -10.30 11.25
C ASP A 402 6.14 -11.32 11.75
N PHE A 403 6.38 -12.60 11.46
CA PHE A 403 5.54 -13.73 11.85
C PHE A 403 4.12 -13.72 11.25
N GLY A 404 3.94 -13.06 10.11
CA GLY A 404 2.67 -13.02 9.38
C GLY A 404 1.62 -12.09 10.00
N GLY A 405 2.05 -11.12 10.81
CA GLY A 405 1.17 -10.08 11.34
C GLY A 405 0.59 -9.23 10.22
N ARG A 406 -0.73 -9.03 10.25
CA ARG A 406 -1.44 -8.28 9.21
C ARG A 406 -1.40 -6.79 9.48
N ARG A 407 -1.11 -6.03 8.44
CA ARG A 407 -1.03 -4.57 8.52
C ARG A 407 -2.32 -3.89 8.04
N PRO A 408 -2.51 -2.59 8.32
CA PRO A 408 -3.69 -1.86 7.86
C PRO A 408 -3.98 -1.98 6.37
N ALA A 409 -2.93 -2.02 5.52
CA ALA A 409 -3.08 -2.21 4.08
C ALA A 409 -3.72 -3.57 3.72
N PHE A 410 -3.39 -4.64 4.45
CA PHE A 410 -4.04 -5.93 4.26
C PHE A 410 -5.55 -5.86 4.47
N PHE A 411 -5.98 -5.23 5.56
CA PHE A 411 -7.42 -5.10 5.85
C PHE A 411 -8.14 -4.22 4.85
N ALA A 412 -7.51 -3.13 4.39
CA ALA A 412 -8.05 -2.30 3.33
C ALA A 412 -8.28 -3.10 2.04
N MET A 413 -7.28 -3.90 1.61
CA MET A 413 -7.41 -4.77 0.43
C MET A 413 -8.44 -5.90 0.64
N ASN A 414 -8.52 -6.45 1.85
CA ASN A 414 -9.53 -7.46 2.17
C ASN A 414 -10.95 -6.89 2.12
N PHE A 415 -11.19 -5.70 2.66
CA PHE A 415 -12.51 -5.06 2.58
C PHE A 415 -12.87 -4.70 1.13
N ALA A 416 -11.93 -4.17 0.35
CA ALA A 416 -12.15 -3.91 -1.06
C ALA A 416 -12.56 -5.17 -1.83
N SER A 417 -11.86 -6.30 -1.62
CA SER A 417 -12.12 -7.57 -2.31
C SER A 417 -13.46 -8.22 -1.93
N ARG A 418 -14.06 -7.84 -0.80
CA ARG A 418 -15.35 -8.35 -0.34
C ARG A 418 -16.55 -7.64 -0.96
N LEU A 419 -16.38 -6.45 -1.52
CA LEU A 419 -17.40 -5.79 -2.32
C LEU A 419 -17.61 -6.62 -3.59
N SER A 420 -18.81 -7.12 -3.83
CA SER A 420 -19.08 -8.01 -4.97
C SER A 420 -20.48 -7.81 -5.52
N GLY A 421 -20.70 -8.22 -6.77
CA GLY A 421 -21.96 -8.06 -7.46
C GLY A 421 -22.16 -6.65 -8.02
N SER A 422 -23.39 -6.17 -8.04
CA SER A 422 -23.74 -4.89 -8.63
C SER A 422 -23.53 -3.72 -7.66
N LEU A 423 -23.01 -2.62 -8.17
CA LEU A 423 -22.96 -1.37 -7.41
C LEU A 423 -24.39 -0.86 -7.17
N VAL A 424 -24.74 -0.69 -5.93
CA VAL A 424 -26.00 -0.06 -5.50
C VAL A 424 -25.82 1.44 -5.48
N ASP A 425 -24.88 1.91 -4.66
CA ASP A 425 -24.60 3.34 -4.52
C ASP A 425 -23.16 3.56 -4.01
N ALA A 426 -22.61 4.73 -4.28
CA ALA A 426 -21.32 5.15 -3.77
C ALA A 426 -21.25 6.66 -3.65
N GLY A 427 -20.69 7.12 -2.54
CA GLY A 427 -20.48 8.53 -2.25
C GLY A 427 -19.16 8.77 -1.53
N GLU A 428 -18.98 9.98 -1.05
CA GLU A 428 -17.84 10.27 -0.20
C GLU A 428 -18.01 9.54 1.13
N GLY A 429 -17.04 8.68 1.44
CA GLY A 429 -17.05 7.89 2.68
C GLY A 429 -17.91 6.63 2.66
N TYR A 430 -18.57 6.25 1.56
CA TYR A 430 -19.28 4.98 1.52
C TYR A 430 -19.35 4.34 0.14
N VAL A 431 -19.51 3.02 0.13
CA VAL A 431 -19.81 2.20 -1.07
C VAL A 431 -20.73 1.07 -0.65
N MET A 432 -21.79 0.84 -1.41
CA MET A 432 -22.72 -0.28 -1.22
C MET A 432 -22.83 -1.12 -2.48
N THR A 433 -22.72 -2.44 -2.32
CA THR A 433 -22.93 -3.43 -3.40
C THR A 433 -24.00 -4.44 -3.02
N LYS A 434 -24.55 -5.13 -4.02
CA LYS A 434 -25.51 -6.23 -3.87
C LYS A 434 -25.06 -7.45 -4.65
N ASN A 435 -25.10 -8.60 -4.02
CA ASN A 435 -24.88 -9.90 -4.65
C ASN A 435 -26.00 -10.89 -4.29
N GLU A 436 -25.87 -12.15 -4.69
CA GLU A 436 -26.85 -13.20 -4.43
C GLU A 436 -27.08 -13.48 -2.92
N ARG A 437 -26.14 -13.13 -2.06
CA ARG A 437 -26.23 -13.35 -0.60
C ARG A 437 -26.87 -12.17 0.15
N GLY A 438 -27.00 -11.01 -0.49
CA GLY A 438 -27.49 -9.78 0.12
C GLY A 438 -26.63 -8.58 -0.24
N TYR A 439 -26.33 -7.73 0.73
CA TYR A 439 -25.65 -6.45 0.49
C TYR A 439 -24.33 -6.36 1.24
N GLN A 440 -23.40 -5.58 0.71
CA GLN A 440 -22.16 -5.20 1.37
C GLN A 440 -22.10 -3.67 1.42
N LEU A 441 -21.86 -3.13 2.60
CA LEU A 441 -21.71 -1.68 2.80
C LEU A 441 -20.39 -1.39 3.49
N ILE A 442 -19.62 -0.49 2.93
CA ILE A 442 -18.47 0.13 3.59
C ILE A 442 -18.84 1.56 3.96
N LEU A 443 -18.58 1.91 5.20
CA LEU A 443 -18.52 3.29 5.69
C LEU A 443 -17.08 3.58 6.09
N MET A 444 -16.55 4.75 5.75
CA MET A 444 -15.19 5.14 6.10
C MET A 444 -15.07 6.64 6.32
N ASN A 445 -14.41 6.99 7.40
CA ASN A 445 -14.01 8.36 7.67
C ASN A 445 -12.63 8.61 7.06
N CYS A 446 -12.57 9.19 5.87
CA CYS A 446 -11.33 9.44 5.13
C CYS A 446 -10.83 10.87 5.33
N THR A 447 -10.50 11.22 6.55
CA THR A 447 -9.96 12.55 6.83
C THR A 447 -8.47 12.62 6.47
N THR A 448 -8.13 13.55 5.60
CA THR A 448 -6.75 13.83 5.22
C THR A 448 -6.17 14.93 6.11
N ILE A 449 -5.15 14.59 6.87
CA ILE A 449 -4.43 15.53 7.74
C ILE A 449 -2.92 15.36 7.54
N ASN A 450 -2.17 16.34 8.05
CA ASN A 450 -0.73 16.16 8.20
C ASN A 450 -0.46 14.92 9.08
N PRO A 451 0.27 13.90 8.59
CA PRO A 451 0.53 12.66 9.31
C PRO A 451 1.15 12.85 10.70
N TYR A 452 1.92 13.91 10.91
CA TYR A 452 2.51 14.20 12.22
C TYR A 452 1.51 14.48 13.33
N PHE A 453 0.27 14.83 12.97
CA PHE A 453 -0.80 15.03 13.96
C PHE A 453 -1.48 13.72 14.39
N SER A 454 -1.26 12.64 13.65
CA SER A 454 -1.88 11.33 13.92
C SER A 454 -1.45 10.67 15.25
N VAL A 455 -0.48 11.23 15.95
CA VAL A 455 0.00 10.76 17.25
C VAL A 455 -0.68 11.45 18.45
N LYS A 456 -1.62 12.36 18.20
CA LYS A 456 -2.27 13.16 19.26
C LYS A 456 -3.76 12.80 19.37
N ASP A 457 -4.11 11.93 20.30
CA ASP A 457 -5.50 11.46 20.51
C ASP A 457 -6.51 12.60 20.69
N ALA A 458 -6.15 13.63 21.45
CA ALA A 458 -6.99 14.81 21.64
C ALA A 458 -7.27 15.59 20.35
N PHE A 459 -6.41 15.48 19.34
CA PHE A 459 -6.64 16.05 18.02
C PHE A 459 -7.50 15.10 17.18
N LEU A 460 -7.17 13.81 17.18
CA LEU A 460 -7.87 12.81 16.38
C LEU A 460 -9.35 12.69 16.77
N SER A 461 -9.65 12.76 18.07
CA SER A 461 -11.03 12.66 18.56
C SER A 461 -11.96 13.75 18.03
N LYS A 462 -11.42 14.92 17.65
CA LYS A 462 -12.20 16.01 17.02
C LYS A 462 -12.53 15.77 15.55
N LEU A 463 -11.93 14.76 14.95
CA LEU A 463 -12.11 14.37 13.55
C LEU A 463 -13.04 13.15 13.42
N ASN A 464 -13.66 12.74 14.52
CA ASN A 464 -14.64 11.65 14.52
C ASN A 464 -15.95 12.12 13.87
N GLU A 465 -16.66 11.20 13.27
CA GLU A 465 -17.91 11.44 12.57
C GLU A 465 -19.02 10.54 13.13
N GLU A 466 -20.19 11.10 13.35
CA GLU A 466 -21.41 10.35 13.57
C GLU A 466 -22.22 10.34 12.28
N VAL A 467 -22.48 9.17 11.73
CA VAL A 467 -23.15 8.99 10.46
C VAL A 467 -24.50 8.34 10.69
N TYR A 468 -25.56 8.99 10.27
CA TYR A 468 -26.88 8.37 10.16
C TYR A 468 -27.07 7.82 8.76
N VAL A 469 -27.19 6.51 8.66
CA VAL A 469 -27.40 5.81 7.39
C VAL A 469 -28.88 5.40 7.29
N CYS A 470 -29.50 5.70 6.16
CA CYS A 470 -30.84 5.27 5.82
C CYS A 470 -30.80 4.60 4.43
N ILE A 471 -31.17 3.32 4.37
CA ILE A 471 -31.14 2.52 3.16
C ILE A 471 -32.57 2.12 2.82
N ASP A 472 -33.12 2.70 1.75
CA ASP A 472 -34.47 2.41 1.26
C ASP A 472 -34.44 1.36 0.16
N GLY A 473 -35.50 0.57 0.07
CA GLY A 473 -35.67 -0.42 -1.00
C GLY A 473 -34.84 -1.67 -0.82
N ILE A 474 -34.40 -1.97 0.41
CA ILE A 474 -33.86 -3.29 0.75
C ILE A 474 -35.04 -4.30 0.64
N GLU A 475 -34.75 -5.48 0.08
CA GLU A 475 -35.73 -6.55 0.03
C GLU A 475 -36.19 -6.92 1.45
N GLU A 476 -37.51 -7.07 1.63
CA GLU A 476 -38.06 -7.46 2.93
C GLU A 476 -37.59 -8.86 3.34
N GLY A 477 -37.31 -9.02 4.63
CA GLY A 477 -36.87 -10.30 5.15
C GLY A 477 -36.04 -10.20 6.44
N GLU A 478 -35.62 -11.35 6.90
CA GLU A 478 -34.69 -11.50 8.01
C GLU A 478 -33.26 -11.49 7.47
N TYR A 479 -32.38 -10.76 8.13
CA TYR A 479 -30.98 -10.62 7.76
C TYR A 479 -30.07 -10.86 8.95
N GLN A 480 -28.99 -11.61 8.73
CA GLN A 480 -27.83 -11.64 9.60
C GLN A 480 -26.86 -10.59 9.15
N ILE A 481 -26.51 -9.65 10.01
CA ILE A 481 -25.59 -8.57 9.74
C ILE A 481 -24.28 -8.84 10.48
N ARG A 482 -23.18 -8.82 9.73
CA ARG A 482 -21.82 -8.93 10.24
C ARG A 482 -21.10 -7.61 10.04
N LYS A 483 -20.92 -6.89 11.12
CA LYS A 483 -20.21 -5.61 11.14
C LYS A 483 -18.77 -5.84 11.55
N HIS A 484 -17.83 -5.51 10.68
CA HIS A 484 -16.42 -5.44 11.00
C HIS A 484 -16.03 -3.99 11.22
N THR A 485 -15.36 -3.71 12.34
CA THR A 485 -14.83 -2.37 12.64
C THR A 485 -13.32 -2.41 12.61
N PHE A 486 -12.72 -1.60 11.76
CA PHE A 486 -11.30 -1.28 11.75
C PHE A 486 -11.11 0.15 12.22
N ASP A 487 -10.39 0.34 13.30
CA ASP A 487 -10.09 1.65 13.87
C ASP A 487 -8.77 1.64 14.66
N GLN A 488 -8.52 2.65 15.45
CA GLN A 488 -7.32 2.78 16.27
C GLN A 488 -7.15 1.63 17.28
N GLU A 489 -8.25 1.06 17.78
CA GLU A 489 -8.24 0.00 18.79
C GLU A 489 -8.37 -1.39 18.17
N HIS A 490 -8.99 -1.47 16.99
CA HIS A 490 -9.34 -2.74 16.33
C HIS A 490 -8.71 -2.82 14.94
N GLY A 491 -7.73 -3.68 14.77
CA GLY A 491 -7.05 -3.95 13.49
C GLY A 491 -5.77 -3.15 13.27
N ALA A 492 -5.61 -2.00 13.90
CA ALA A 492 -4.37 -1.24 13.87
C ALA A 492 -3.35 -1.81 14.85
N LEU A 493 -2.15 -2.08 14.37
CA LEU A 493 -1.11 -2.66 15.25
C LEU A 493 -0.46 -1.63 16.18
N TYR A 494 -0.56 -0.33 15.86
CA TYR A 494 0.16 0.72 16.58
C TYR A 494 -0.17 0.78 18.08
N ALA A 495 -1.43 0.71 18.46
CA ALA A 495 -1.84 0.81 19.86
C ALA A 495 -1.27 -0.35 20.69
N LYS A 496 -1.31 -1.57 20.17
CA LYS A 496 -0.76 -2.77 20.82
C LYS A 496 0.76 -2.75 20.83
N TRP A 497 1.37 -2.38 19.71
CA TRP A 497 2.81 -2.18 19.63
C TRP A 497 3.31 -1.16 20.66
N ASN A 498 2.64 -0.03 20.77
CA ASN A 498 3.03 1.03 21.73
C ASN A 498 2.89 0.58 23.19
N LEU A 499 1.89 -0.25 23.49
CA LEU A 499 1.70 -0.81 24.83
C LEU A 499 2.81 -1.81 25.20
N LEU A 500 3.20 -2.68 24.30
CA LEU A 500 4.15 -3.77 24.54
C LEU A 500 5.59 -3.39 24.24
N ASN A 501 5.83 -2.30 23.49
CA ASN A 501 7.17 -1.87 23.11
C ASN A 501 7.98 -1.41 24.32
N SER A 502 8.95 -2.21 24.69
CA SER A 502 9.85 -1.94 25.82
C SER A 502 11.23 -1.46 25.34
N ARG A 503 12.03 -0.94 26.28
CA ARG A 503 13.43 -0.58 26.00
C ARG A 503 14.32 -1.77 25.58
N HIS A 504 13.86 -2.98 25.79
CA HIS A 504 14.56 -4.21 25.42
C HIS A 504 14.10 -4.79 24.08
N GLY A 505 13.20 -4.08 23.36
CA GLY A 505 12.57 -4.55 22.14
C GLY A 505 11.41 -5.50 22.40
N LEU A 506 10.95 -6.15 21.36
CA LEU A 506 9.87 -7.14 21.37
C LEU A 506 10.47 -8.54 21.24
N ASP A 507 10.01 -9.47 22.06
CA ASP A 507 10.28 -10.89 21.88
C ASP A 507 9.17 -11.56 21.04
N GLU A 508 9.29 -12.86 20.80
CA GLU A 508 8.36 -13.62 19.99
C GLU A 508 6.95 -13.67 20.60
N GLU A 509 6.84 -13.77 21.91
CA GLU A 509 5.56 -13.79 22.63
C GLU A 509 4.83 -12.44 22.48
N MET A 510 5.56 -11.33 22.63
CA MET A 510 4.99 -9.98 22.44
C MET A 510 4.53 -9.76 21.01
N ILE A 511 5.34 -10.18 20.02
CA ILE A 511 4.97 -10.05 18.60
C ILE A 511 3.74 -10.89 18.29
N ASP A 512 3.68 -12.12 18.78
CA ASP A 512 2.51 -12.99 18.59
C ASP A 512 1.26 -12.41 19.27
N ALA A 513 1.38 -11.81 20.45
CA ALA A 513 0.29 -11.10 21.11
C ALA A 513 -0.21 -9.90 20.26
N ILE A 514 0.70 -9.09 19.74
CA ILE A 514 0.36 -7.98 18.85
C ILE A 514 -0.37 -8.50 17.61
N ASN A 515 0.13 -9.57 16.99
CA ASN A 515 -0.46 -10.13 15.78
C ASN A 515 -1.86 -10.67 16.00
N ARG A 516 -2.12 -11.33 17.14
CA ARG A 516 -3.44 -11.87 17.49
C ARG A 516 -4.47 -10.80 17.81
N GLU A 517 -4.06 -9.72 18.43
CA GLU A 517 -4.96 -8.65 18.85
C GLU A 517 -5.16 -7.55 17.80
N SER A 518 -4.31 -7.48 16.77
CA SER A 518 -4.40 -6.48 15.70
C SER A 518 -5.34 -6.92 14.58
N TYR A 519 -6.60 -7.17 14.93
CA TYR A 519 -7.67 -7.54 14.01
C TYR A 519 -8.87 -6.61 14.14
N PRO A 520 -9.61 -6.36 13.05
CA PRO A 520 -10.91 -5.71 13.11
C PRO A 520 -11.84 -6.46 14.06
N SER A 521 -12.60 -5.74 14.86
CA SER A 521 -13.65 -6.37 15.66
C SER A 521 -14.77 -6.90 14.77
N LEU A 522 -15.50 -7.92 15.25
CA LEU A 522 -16.63 -8.50 14.55
C LEU A 522 -17.84 -8.52 15.50
N GLU A 523 -18.89 -7.82 15.09
CA GLU A 523 -20.21 -7.87 15.68
C GLU A 523 -21.15 -8.63 14.75
N VAL A 524 -21.99 -9.53 15.30
CA VAL A 524 -23.00 -10.27 14.53
C VAL A 524 -24.35 -10.09 15.21
N PHE A 525 -25.35 -9.66 14.46
CA PHE A 525 -26.71 -9.46 14.95
C PHE A 525 -27.71 -9.73 13.84
N ASP A 526 -28.95 -10.00 14.22
CA ASP A 526 -30.04 -10.25 13.29
C ASP A 526 -30.97 -9.05 13.24
N GLU A 527 -31.48 -8.74 12.05
CA GLU A 527 -32.41 -7.65 11.80
C GLU A 527 -33.58 -8.11 10.90
N VAL A 528 -34.79 -7.65 11.23
CA VAL A 528 -35.96 -7.81 10.37
C VAL A 528 -36.18 -6.52 9.61
N ILE A 529 -35.90 -6.53 8.32
CA ILE A 529 -35.99 -5.34 7.46
C ILE A 529 -37.30 -5.36 6.70
N GLN A 530 -38.04 -4.23 6.76
CA GLN A 530 -39.32 -4.01 6.08
C GLN A 530 -39.18 -2.86 5.07
N GLY A 531 -38.37 -3.11 4.01
CA GLY A 531 -38.14 -2.17 2.93
C GLY A 531 -37.15 -1.02 3.24
N THR A 532 -36.95 -0.67 4.49
CA THR A 532 -36.01 0.39 4.93
C THR A 532 -35.24 -0.09 6.15
N TRP A 533 -33.95 0.17 6.15
CA TRP A 533 -33.06 -0.05 7.29
C TRP A 533 -32.27 1.21 7.60
N SER A 534 -32.31 1.64 8.86
CA SER A 534 -31.59 2.83 9.29
C SER A 534 -30.88 2.60 10.62
N PHE A 535 -29.69 3.18 10.73
CA PHE A 535 -28.85 3.04 11.91
C PHE A 535 -27.87 4.20 12.04
N TYR A 536 -27.32 4.36 13.24
CA TYR A 536 -26.20 5.26 13.51
C TYR A 536 -24.89 4.50 13.50
N SER A 537 -23.84 5.13 12.98
CA SER A 537 -22.49 4.60 12.97
C SER A 537 -21.52 5.69 13.42
N TYR A 538 -20.76 5.40 14.48
CA TYR A 538 -19.74 6.32 14.98
C TYR A 538 -18.39 5.91 14.39
N LEU A 539 -17.83 6.74 13.53
CA LEU A 539 -16.57 6.53 12.83
C LEU A 539 -15.49 7.39 13.47
N THR A 540 -14.55 6.76 14.15
CA THR A 540 -13.33 7.46 14.57
C THR A 540 -12.53 7.88 13.33
N MET A 541 -11.61 8.80 13.50
CA MET A 541 -10.78 9.27 12.40
C MET A 541 -10.12 8.10 11.66
N ASN A 542 -10.33 8.04 10.34
CA ASN A 542 -9.86 6.97 9.45
C ASN A 542 -10.32 5.55 9.80
N ALA A 543 -11.42 5.42 10.53
CA ALA A 543 -12.09 4.14 10.73
C ALA A 543 -12.76 3.63 9.44
N ILE A 544 -12.91 2.31 9.39
CA ILE A 544 -13.67 1.60 8.36
C ILE A 544 -14.67 0.70 9.08
N HIS A 545 -15.95 0.83 8.75
CA HIS A 545 -16.98 -0.13 9.11
C HIS A 545 -17.42 -0.88 7.86
N PHE A 546 -17.25 -2.20 7.87
CA PHE A 546 -17.70 -3.06 6.80
C PHE A 546 -18.90 -3.89 7.28
N PHE A 547 -20.03 -3.74 6.63
CA PHE A 547 -21.26 -4.50 6.89
C PHE A 547 -21.47 -5.53 5.78
N ASP A 548 -21.58 -6.80 6.17
CA ASP A 548 -21.98 -7.91 5.31
C ASP A 548 -23.40 -8.30 5.72
N ILE A 549 -24.39 -7.87 4.95
CA ILE A 549 -25.83 -7.93 5.23
C ILE A 549 -26.40 -9.11 4.45
N ARG A 550 -26.52 -10.27 5.10
CA ARG A 550 -26.89 -11.55 4.48
C ARG A 550 -28.34 -11.88 4.76
N LYS A 551 -29.11 -12.10 3.70
CA LYS A 551 -30.49 -12.57 3.85
C LYS A 551 -30.48 -13.95 4.50
N ALA A 552 -31.24 -14.14 5.57
CA ALA A 552 -31.37 -15.42 6.23
C ALA A 552 -32.06 -16.42 5.28
N VAL A 553 -31.41 -17.54 5.02
CA VAL A 553 -32.03 -18.62 4.25
C VAL A 553 -32.89 -19.39 5.24
N GLN A 554 -34.21 -19.37 5.06
CA GLN A 554 -35.07 -20.24 5.85
C GLN A 554 -34.60 -21.67 5.65
N PRO A 555 -34.37 -22.43 6.72
CA PRO A 555 -34.11 -23.86 6.58
C PRO A 555 -35.29 -24.48 5.82
N ILE A 556 -35.02 -25.16 4.74
CA ILE A 556 -36.02 -26.01 4.08
C ILE A 556 -36.41 -27.09 5.14
N LEU A 557 -37.55 -26.90 5.75
CA LEU A 557 -38.13 -27.86 6.68
C LEU A 557 -38.51 -29.17 5.95
#